data_1c89e8348105496fc5d91e8d7898d216
#
_entry.id   1c89e8348105496fc5d91e8d7898d216
#
_cell.length_a   1.000
_cell.length_b   1.000
_cell.length_c   1.000
_cell.angle_alpha   90.00
_cell.angle_beta   90.00
_cell.angle_gamma   90.00
#
_symmetry.space_group_name_H-M   'P 1'
#
loop_
_entity.id
_entity.type
_entity.pdbx_description
1 polymer ?
#
loop_
_entity_poly.entity_id
_entity_poly.type
_entity_poly.pdbx_seq_one_letter_code
_entity_poly.pdbx_strand_id
1 'polypeptide(L)'
;INKGLPMIALFPYTEKKKKNALGTEALNEDNLVCKAIQLIKKKYNNEIGIMCDVALDPYTSHGHDGLLKSGYVLNDETNKILINQSLLQAQMGCDVLAPSDMMDGRIGEIRKSLDKNGFKMTQILSYAVKYASNFYGPFRDAVGSKKTLQGNKKNYQMDFRNSNEALREVALDIKEGADMIMVKP
;
A
#
# COMPACT_ATOMS: atom_id res chain seq x y z
N ILE A 1 6.48 -18.41 13.03
CA ILE A 1 7.88 -18.65 13.40
C ILE A 1 8.14 -20.17 13.50
N ASN A 2 7.47 -20.90 14.39
CA ASN A 2 7.67 -22.36 14.55
C ASN A 2 7.38 -23.20 13.28
N LYS A 3 6.79 -22.62 12.24
CA LYS A 3 6.53 -23.22 10.93
C LYS A 3 7.51 -22.77 9.84
N GLY A 4 8.56 -22.01 10.19
CA GLY A 4 9.56 -21.53 9.24
C GLY A 4 9.09 -20.39 8.34
N LEU A 5 8.04 -19.66 8.72
CA LEU A 5 7.60 -18.48 7.97
C LEU A 5 8.58 -17.31 8.19
N PRO A 6 9.24 -16.81 7.14
CA PRO A 6 10.23 -15.74 7.28
C PRO A 6 9.58 -14.36 7.40
N MET A 7 8.36 -14.18 6.88
CA MET A 7 7.68 -12.88 6.79
C MET A 7 6.16 -13.04 6.84
N ILE A 8 5.47 -12.03 7.34
CA ILE A 8 4.02 -11.88 7.28
C ILE A 8 3.63 -10.57 6.62
N ALA A 9 2.52 -10.57 5.90
CA ALA A 9 1.93 -9.37 5.30
C ALA A 9 0.72 -8.89 6.12
N LEU A 10 0.69 -7.61 6.45
CA LEU A 10 -0.40 -6.99 7.20
C LEU A 10 -1.28 -6.16 6.27
N PHE A 11 -2.58 -6.50 6.24
CA PHE A 11 -3.61 -5.75 5.52
C PHE A 11 -4.60 -5.20 6.54
N PRO A 12 -4.74 -3.86 6.66
CA PRO A 12 -5.57 -3.27 7.69
C PRO A 12 -7.06 -3.42 7.39
N TYR A 13 -7.83 -3.66 8.45
CA TYR A 13 -9.26 -3.38 8.49
C TYR A 13 -9.49 -2.15 9.35
N THR A 14 -10.18 -1.14 8.81
CA THR A 14 -10.50 0.09 9.55
C THR A 14 -12.00 0.19 9.77
N GLU A 15 -12.41 0.41 11.02
CA GLU A 15 -13.82 0.63 11.37
C GLU A 15 -14.40 1.82 10.61
N LYS A 16 -15.65 1.70 10.18
CA LYS A 16 -16.33 2.73 9.38
C LYS A 16 -16.27 4.13 10.00
N LYS A 17 -16.40 4.23 11.34
CA LYS A 17 -16.34 5.51 12.08
C LYS A 17 -15.00 6.24 12.00
N LYS A 18 -13.92 5.52 11.65
CA LYS A 18 -12.57 6.07 11.50
C LYS A 18 -12.20 6.40 10.06
N LYS A 19 -13.07 6.01 9.09
CA LYS A 19 -12.88 6.32 7.69
C LYS A 19 -13.41 7.70 7.35
N ASN A 20 -12.64 8.46 6.54
CA ASN A 20 -13.10 9.74 5.99
C ASN A 20 -12.60 9.93 4.54
N ALA A 21 -12.99 11.00 3.88
CA ALA A 21 -12.63 11.23 2.48
C ALA A 21 -11.13 11.43 2.25
N LEU A 22 -10.38 11.83 3.29
CA LEU A 22 -8.94 12.09 3.21
C LEU A 22 -8.09 10.91 3.69
N GLY A 23 -8.69 9.82 4.21
CA GLY A 23 -7.97 8.67 4.72
C GLY A 23 -7.03 8.96 5.90
N THR A 24 -7.37 9.94 6.75
CA THR A 24 -6.46 10.46 7.79
C THR A 24 -6.03 9.42 8.82
N GLU A 25 -6.80 8.34 9.03
CA GLU A 25 -6.41 7.24 9.92
C GLU A 25 -5.14 6.52 9.42
N ALA A 26 -4.79 6.62 8.13
CA ALA A 26 -3.53 6.08 7.59
C ALA A 26 -2.28 6.70 8.24
N LEU A 27 -2.39 7.95 8.71
CA LEU A 27 -1.31 8.71 9.32
C LEU A 27 -1.42 8.78 10.86
N ASN A 28 -2.36 8.07 11.45
CA ASN A 28 -2.51 7.98 12.90
C ASN A 28 -1.52 6.95 13.46
N GLU A 29 -0.59 7.36 14.32
CA GLU A 29 0.40 6.48 14.96
C GLU A 29 -0.26 5.38 15.80
N ASP A 30 -1.48 5.61 16.28
CA ASP A 30 -2.30 4.67 17.04
C ASP A 30 -3.22 3.78 16.19
N ASN A 31 -3.07 3.78 14.86
CA ASN A 31 -3.88 2.93 14.00
C ASN A 31 -3.56 1.44 14.22
N LEU A 32 -4.45 0.57 13.76
CA LEU A 32 -4.35 -0.88 13.98
C LEU A 32 -3.03 -1.47 13.43
N VAL A 33 -2.58 -1.02 12.26
CA VAL A 33 -1.34 -1.53 11.63
C VAL A 33 -0.12 -1.13 12.44
N CYS A 34 -0.01 0.13 12.84
CA CYS A 34 1.09 0.63 13.66
C CYS A 34 1.20 -0.15 14.98
N LYS A 35 0.08 -0.34 15.67
CA LYS A 35 0.03 -1.15 16.90
C LYS A 35 0.43 -2.61 16.65
N ALA A 36 -0.03 -3.21 15.54
CA ALA A 36 0.31 -4.59 15.20
C ALA A 36 1.82 -4.74 14.94
N ILE A 37 2.43 -3.84 14.15
CA ILE A 37 3.88 -3.83 13.89
C ILE A 37 4.65 -3.79 15.21
N GLN A 38 4.35 -2.81 16.08
CA GLN A 38 5.03 -2.63 17.35
C GLN A 38 4.90 -3.87 18.27
N LEU A 39 3.70 -4.45 18.37
CA LEU A 39 3.47 -5.65 19.17
C LEU A 39 4.25 -6.86 18.66
N ILE A 40 4.27 -7.06 17.32
CA ILE A 40 5.00 -8.17 16.70
C ILE A 40 6.51 -7.97 16.90
N LYS A 41 7.04 -6.77 16.64
CA LYS A 41 8.47 -6.47 16.86
C LYS A 41 8.86 -6.61 18.33
N LYS A 42 8.02 -6.14 19.25
CA LYS A 42 8.26 -6.32 20.70
C LYS A 42 8.33 -7.80 21.10
N LYS A 43 7.51 -8.66 20.50
CA LYS A 43 7.42 -10.08 20.87
C LYS A 43 8.46 -10.94 20.18
N TYR A 44 8.78 -10.67 18.92
CA TYR A 44 9.57 -11.54 18.05
C TYR A 44 10.85 -10.90 17.52
N ASN A 45 11.04 -9.58 17.79
CA ASN A 45 12.20 -8.82 17.32
C ASN A 45 12.40 -9.01 15.81
N ASN A 46 13.58 -9.46 15.36
CA ASN A 46 13.92 -9.69 13.97
C ASN A 46 13.73 -11.15 13.51
N GLU A 47 13.10 -11.99 14.32
CA GLU A 47 12.83 -13.40 13.95
C GLU A 47 11.80 -13.53 12.83
N ILE A 48 10.98 -12.50 12.58
CA ILE A 48 10.00 -12.48 11.49
C ILE A 48 9.99 -11.10 10.84
N GLY A 49 10.02 -11.09 9.50
CA GLY A 49 9.84 -9.89 8.71
C GLY A 49 8.37 -9.45 8.69
N ILE A 50 8.15 -8.15 8.64
CA ILE A 50 6.81 -7.54 8.53
C ILE A 50 6.72 -6.77 7.23
N MET A 51 5.76 -7.13 6.39
CA MET A 51 5.37 -6.37 5.21
C MET A 51 4.04 -5.67 5.47
N CYS A 52 3.93 -4.40 5.07
CA CYS A 52 2.71 -3.62 5.23
C CYS A 52 2.22 -3.08 3.89
N ASP A 53 0.94 -3.18 3.67
CA ASP A 53 0.26 -2.52 2.56
C ASP A 53 0.32 -0.99 2.70
N VAL A 54 0.64 -0.30 1.60
CA VAL A 54 0.63 1.17 1.52
C VAL A 54 -0.40 1.57 0.48
N ALA A 55 -1.55 2.02 0.93
CA ALA A 55 -2.68 2.48 0.12
C ALA A 55 -3.71 3.16 1.03
N LEU A 56 -4.64 3.92 0.46
CA LEU A 56 -5.63 4.65 1.24
C LEU A 56 -7.01 4.01 1.27
N ASP A 57 -7.31 3.01 0.44
CA ASP A 57 -8.65 2.37 0.40
C ASP A 57 -9.10 1.74 1.73
N PRO A 58 -8.22 1.21 2.61
CA PRO A 58 -8.66 0.79 3.93
C PRO A 58 -9.15 1.93 4.82
N TYR A 59 -8.75 3.17 4.54
CA TYR A 59 -8.95 4.35 5.39
C TYR A 59 -9.92 5.37 4.80
N THR A 60 -10.17 5.31 3.48
CA THR A 60 -11.09 6.25 2.81
C THR A 60 -12.55 5.80 2.93
N SER A 61 -13.45 6.77 3.06
CA SER A 61 -14.91 6.52 3.11
C SER A 61 -15.50 6.17 1.75
N HIS A 62 -14.80 6.45 0.65
CA HIS A 62 -15.19 6.15 -0.72
C HIS A 62 -14.52 4.90 -1.30
N GLY A 63 -13.54 4.27 -0.60
CA GLY A 63 -12.90 3.01 -0.96
C GLY A 63 -11.90 3.07 -2.11
N HIS A 64 -11.48 4.25 -2.56
CA HIS A 64 -10.39 4.41 -3.51
C HIS A 64 -9.02 4.45 -2.81
N ASP A 65 -7.98 4.03 -3.54
CA ASP A 65 -6.60 3.92 -3.05
C ASP A 65 -5.92 5.28 -2.85
N GLY A 66 -6.55 6.39 -3.26
CA GLY A 66 -6.04 7.75 -3.15
C GLY A 66 -7.12 8.78 -2.89
N LEU A 67 -6.74 10.05 -2.87
CA LEU A 67 -7.65 11.18 -2.69
C LEU A 67 -8.54 11.37 -3.92
N LEU A 68 -9.84 11.53 -3.69
CA LEU A 68 -10.82 11.64 -4.77
C LEU A 68 -11.29 13.10 -4.95
N LYS A 69 -11.27 13.59 -6.20
CA LYS A 69 -11.88 14.87 -6.58
C LYS A 69 -12.64 14.70 -7.89
N SER A 70 -13.92 15.07 -7.91
CA SER A 70 -14.77 15.00 -9.10
C SER A 70 -14.75 13.63 -9.81
N GLY A 71 -14.66 12.54 -9.04
CA GLY A 71 -14.62 11.15 -9.56
C GLY A 71 -13.25 10.65 -10.01
N TYR A 72 -12.20 11.47 -9.91
CA TYR A 72 -10.82 11.11 -10.25
C TYR A 72 -9.93 11.07 -9.02
N VAL A 73 -9.01 10.12 -8.98
CA VAL A 73 -7.97 10.06 -7.95
C VAL A 73 -6.87 11.06 -8.31
N LEU A 74 -6.49 11.89 -7.34
CA LEU A 74 -5.43 12.89 -7.48
C LEU A 74 -4.08 12.23 -7.23
N ASN A 75 -3.25 12.09 -8.25
CA ASN A 75 -1.95 11.40 -8.17
C ASN A 75 -1.01 12.05 -7.14
N ASP A 76 -0.60 13.28 -7.39
CA ASP A 76 0.46 13.94 -6.63
C ASP A 76 0.08 14.22 -5.17
N GLU A 77 -1.19 14.57 -4.92
CA GLU A 77 -1.71 14.75 -3.56
C GLU A 77 -1.78 13.43 -2.81
N THR A 78 -2.11 12.34 -3.50
CA THR A 78 -2.10 10.99 -2.93
C THR A 78 -0.69 10.57 -2.57
N ASN A 79 0.30 10.76 -3.48
CA ASN A 79 1.69 10.42 -3.23
C ASN A 79 2.24 11.06 -1.95
N LYS A 80 1.90 12.32 -1.66
CA LYS A 80 2.30 12.99 -0.41
C LYS A 80 1.81 12.25 0.84
N ILE A 81 0.61 11.68 0.79
CA ILE A 81 0.07 10.90 1.92
C ILE A 81 0.74 9.54 1.99
N LEU A 82 0.93 8.85 0.85
CA LEU A 82 1.60 7.55 0.79
C LEU A 82 3.04 7.61 1.31
N ILE A 83 3.77 8.69 1.02
CA ILE A 83 5.11 8.94 1.57
C ILE A 83 5.05 9.00 3.10
N ASN A 84 4.12 9.77 3.66
CA ASN A 84 4.00 9.91 5.11
C ASN A 84 3.53 8.60 5.77
N GLN A 85 2.61 7.86 5.14
CA GLN A 85 2.20 6.53 5.58
C GLN A 85 3.38 5.55 5.59
N SER A 86 4.20 5.57 4.55
CA SER A 86 5.41 4.74 4.42
C SER A 86 6.43 5.05 5.50
N LEU A 87 6.71 6.34 5.75
CA LEU A 87 7.59 6.77 6.84
C LEU A 87 7.07 6.32 8.21
N LEU A 88 5.79 6.51 8.47
CA LEU A 88 5.16 6.09 9.71
C LEU A 88 5.30 4.58 9.92
N GLN A 89 4.99 3.77 8.91
CA GLN A 89 5.12 2.32 9.01
C GLN A 89 6.58 1.88 9.22
N ALA A 90 7.54 2.52 8.53
CA ALA A 90 8.97 2.26 8.73
C ALA A 90 9.44 2.63 10.15
N GLN A 91 8.98 3.76 10.71
CA GLN A 91 9.23 4.17 12.09
C GLN A 91 8.69 3.17 13.11
N MET A 92 7.55 2.54 12.83
CA MET A 92 6.97 1.49 13.67
C MET A 92 7.73 0.15 13.60
N GLY A 93 8.64 -0.02 12.63
CA GLY A 93 9.48 -1.21 12.46
C GLY A 93 9.06 -2.13 11.31
N CYS A 94 8.32 -1.62 10.32
CA CYS A 94 8.01 -2.37 9.10
C CYS A 94 9.29 -2.62 8.28
N ASP A 95 9.50 -3.86 7.82
CA ASP A 95 10.70 -4.23 7.05
C ASP A 95 10.49 -4.05 5.55
N VAL A 96 9.26 -4.26 5.05
CA VAL A 96 8.91 -4.15 3.64
C VAL A 96 7.63 -3.33 3.49
N LEU A 97 7.72 -2.26 2.72
CA LEU A 97 6.56 -1.45 2.32
C LEU A 97 6.04 -1.94 0.98
N ALA A 98 4.73 -2.14 0.86
CA ALA A 98 4.11 -2.68 -0.33
C ALA A 98 3.07 -1.72 -0.94
N PRO A 99 3.51 -0.66 -1.68
CA PRO A 99 2.60 0.28 -2.32
C PRO A 99 1.70 -0.41 -3.34
N SER A 100 0.41 -0.47 -3.02
CA SER A 100 -0.59 -1.18 -3.83
C SER A 100 -1.60 -0.25 -4.51
N ASP A 101 -1.37 1.04 -4.44
CA ASP A 101 -2.29 2.10 -4.84
C ASP A 101 -2.32 2.39 -6.35
N MET A 102 -1.24 2.13 -7.09
CA MET A 102 -1.04 2.39 -8.52
C MET A 102 -0.89 3.86 -8.92
N MET A 103 -0.48 4.74 -8.00
CA MET A 103 -0.13 6.12 -8.36
C MET A 103 1.22 6.16 -9.10
N ASP A 104 1.36 7.06 -10.05
CA ASP A 104 2.59 7.22 -10.83
C ASP A 104 3.68 7.95 -10.01
N GLY A 105 4.95 7.50 -10.12
CA GLY A 105 6.12 8.09 -9.46
C GLY A 105 6.21 7.84 -7.95
N ARG A 106 5.26 7.12 -7.33
CA ARG A 106 5.21 6.90 -5.88
C ARG A 106 6.41 6.13 -5.33
N ILE A 107 6.93 5.19 -6.10
CA ILE A 107 8.04 4.34 -5.66
C ILE A 107 9.30 5.18 -5.45
N GLY A 108 9.64 6.03 -6.43
CA GLY A 108 10.79 6.92 -6.34
C GLY A 108 10.69 7.95 -5.21
N GLU A 109 9.50 8.52 -5.00
CA GLU A 109 9.27 9.47 -3.91
C GLU A 109 9.34 8.79 -2.54
N ILE A 110 8.76 7.61 -2.36
CA ILE A 110 8.85 6.81 -1.13
C ILE A 110 10.32 6.44 -0.86
N ARG A 111 11.05 5.87 -1.83
CA ARG A 111 12.46 5.48 -1.67
C ARG A 111 13.32 6.66 -1.26
N LYS A 112 13.20 7.77 -1.97
CA LYS A 112 13.92 9.01 -1.64
C LYS A 112 13.64 9.51 -0.23
N SER A 113 12.38 9.42 0.19
CA SER A 113 11.98 9.87 1.53
C SER A 113 12.51 8.94 2.62
N LEU A 114 12.44 7.61 2.42
CA LEU A 114 13.00 6.62 3.34
C LEU A 114 14.51 6.82 3.52
N ASP A 115 15.26 6.99 2.43
CA ASP A 115 16.70 7.19 2.47
C ASP A 115 17.08 8.47 3.22
N LYS A 116 16.36 9.56 2.97
CA LYS A 116 16.56 10.84 3.65
C LYS A 116 16.32 10.76 5.16
N ASN A 117 15.38 9.90 5.58
CA ASN A 117 15.03 9.73 6.99
C ASN A 117 15.77 8.56 7.67
N GLY A 118 16.77 7.96 7.02
CA GLY A 118 17.62 6.92 7.60
C GLY A 118 17.09 5.50 7.48
N PHE A 119 15.97 5.27 6.81
CA PHE A 119 15.34 3.96 6.61
C PHE A 119 15.86 3.24 5.34
N LYS A 120 17.19 3.26 5.12
CA LYS A 120 17.82 2.71 3.92
C LYS A 120 17.61 1.19 3.76
N MET A 121 17.43 0.47 4.87
CA MET A 121 17.23 -0.98 4.87
C MET A 121 15.76 -1.39 4.71
N THR A 122 14.82 -0.46 4.80
CA THR A 122 13.41 -0.75 4.54
C THR A 122 13.21 -0.99 3.05
N GLN A 123 12.76 -2.18 2.68
CA GLN A 123 12.56 -2.59 1.29
C GLN A 123 11.21 -2.11 0.75
N ILE A 124 11.12 -2.01 -0.57
CA ILE A 124 9.89 -1.67 -1.28
C ILE A 124 9.51 -2.81 -2.21
N LEU A 125 8.34 -3.42 -1.98
CA LEU A 125 7.70 -4.33 -2.90
C LEU A 125 6.63 -3.57 -3.69
N SER A 126 6.93 -3.16 -4.91
CA SER A 126 5.96 -2.46 -5.73
C SER A 126 4.91 -3.39 -6.31
N TYR A 127 3.63 -3.03 -6.16
CA TYR A 127 2.54 -3.57 -6.97
C TYR A 127 2.59 -2.92 -8.36
N ALA A 128 3.67 -3.14 -9.10
CA ALA A 128 3.91 -2.51 -10.40
C ALA A 128 2.86 -2.89 -11.44
N VAL A 129 2.29 -4.10 -11.33
CA VAL A 129 1.25 -4.59 -12.23
C VAL A 129 0.02 -5.02 -11.44
N LYS A 130 -1.02 -4.22 -11.51
CA LYS A 130 -2.30 -4.50 -10.83
C LYS A 130 -3.46 -4.26 -11.80
N TYR A 131 -4.00 -5.36 -12.33
CA TYR A 131 -5.05 -5.30 -13.32
C TYR A 131 -6.44 -5.07 -12.72
N ALA A 132 -7.26 -4.27 -13.40
CA ALA A 132 -8.68 -4.09 -13.06
C ALA A 132 -9.50 -5.33 -13.46
N SER A 133 -9.36 -6.42 -12.71
CA SER A 133 -9.97 -7.71 -13.00
C SER A 133 -11.09 -8.10 -12.04
N ASN A 134 -11.85 -9.15 -12.40
CA ASN A 134 -12.90 -9.70 -11.56
C ASN A 134 -12.36 -10.58 -10.41
N PHE A 135 -11.08 -10.95 -10.41
CA PHE A 135 -10.45 -11.77 -9.35
C PHE A 135 -10.38 -11.08 -7.98
N TYR A 136 -10.61 -9.75 -7.93
CA TYR A 136 -10.61 -8.99 -6.66
C TYR A 136 -11.85 -9.18 -5.79
N GLY A 137 -12.89 -9.87 -6.27
CA GLY A 137 -14.12 -10.10 -5.51
C GLY A 137 -13.87 -10.68 -4.11
N PRO A 138 -13.25 -11.87 -4.00
CA PRO A 138 -12.99 -12.52 -2.71
C PRO A 138 -12.12 -11.69 -1.76
N PHE A 139 -11.09 -11.01 -2.29
CA PHE A 139 -10.23 -10.13 -1.48
C PHE A 139 -11.00 -8.94 -0.91
N ARG A 140 -11.83 -8.27 -1.73
CA ARG A 140 -12.67 -7.16 -1.27
C ARG A 140 -13.67 -7.58 -0.20
N ASP A 141 -14.19 -8.80 -0.28
CA ASP A 141 -15.06 -9.36 0.76
C ASP A 141 -14.29 -9.58 2.06
N ALA A 142 -13.08 -10.16 1.99
CA ALA A 142 -12.23 -10.45 3.15
C ALA A 142 -11.82 -9.18 3.91
N VAL A 143 -11.45 -8.09 3.20
CA VAL A 143 -11.06 -6.80 3.82
C VAL A 143 -12.24 -5.87 4.06
N GLY A 144 -13.49 -6.29 3.78
CA GLY A 144 -14.70 -5.51 4.02
C GLY A 144 -14.86 -4.28 3.12
N SER A 145 -14.16 -4.20 1.99
CA SER A 145 -14.16 -3.03 1.10
C SER A 145 -15.23 -3.07 0.01
N LYS A 146 -15.88 -4.21 -0.24
CA LYS A 146 -16.87 -4.40 -1.32
C LYS A 146 -18.05 -3.42 -1.27
N LYS A 147 -18.51 -3.07 -0.07
CA LYS A 147 -19.64 -2.14 0.14
C LYS A 147 -19.22 -0.67 0.21
N THR A 148 -17.93 -0.37 0.18
CA THR A 148 -17.40 0.98 0.39
C THR A 148 -17.01 1.66 -0.93
N LEU A 149 -16.59 0.87 -1.94
CA LEU A 149 -16.09 1.41 -3.20
C LEU A 149 -17.20 2.15 -3.97
N GLN A 150 -16.99 3.44 -4.23
CA GLN A 150 -17.82 4.28 -5.09
C GLN A 150 -17.29 4.24 -6.52
N GLY A 151 -18.09 3.75 -7.48
CA GLY A 151 -17.65 3.59 -8.87
C GLY A 151 -16.73 2.39 -9.09
N ASN A 152 -15.62 2.59 -9.78
CA ASN A 152 -14.64 1.52 -10.07
C ASN A 152 -13.21 2.08 -10.07
N LYS A 153 -12.21 1.18 -10.13
CA LYS A 153 -10.78 1.53 -10.10
C LYS A 153 -10.11 1.53 -11.49
N LYS A 154 -10.89 1.46 -12.60
CA LYS A 154 -10.37 1.32 -13.96
C LYS A 154 -9.60 2.53 -14.49
N ASN A 155 -9.71 3.67 -13.85
CA ASN A 155 -9.00 4.90 -14.22
C ASN A 155 -7.57 4.97 -13.68
N TYR A 156 -7.16 4.03 -12.82
CA TYR A 156 -5.78 3.95 -12.32
C TYR A 156 -5.25 2.51 -12.15
N GLN A 157 -6.10 1.48 -12.25
CA GLN A 157 -5.65 0.10 -12.40
C GLN A 157 -5.58 -0.27 -13.88
N MET A 158 -4.61 -1.13 -14.24
CA MET A 158 -4.31 -1.49 -15.63
C MET A 158 -5.43 -2.27 -16.31
N ASP A 159 -5.56 -2.08 -17.62
CA ASP A 159 -6.40 -2.93 -18.47
C ASP A 159 -5.69 -4.28 -18.69
N PHE A 160 -6.34 -5.38 -18.32
CA PHE A 160 -5.78 -6.73 -18.46
C PHE A 160 -5.50 -7.16 -19.93
N ARG A 161 -5.97 -6.40 -20.89
CA ARG A 161 -5.69 -6.62 -22.33
C ARG A 161 -4.38 -5.97 -22.81
N ASN A 162 -3.71 -5.17 -21.94
CA ASN A 162 -2.51 -4.42 -22.31
C ASN A 162 -1.29 -4.84 -21.47
N SER A 163 -0.58 -5.86 -21.92
CA SER A 163 0.66 -6.32 -21.26
C SER A 163 1.86 -5.38 -21.46
N ASN A 164 1.84 -4.55 -22.52
CA ASN A 164 2.94 -3.61 -22.79
C ASN A 164 3.00 -2.50 -21.73
N GLU A 165 1.85 -2.04 -21.23
CA GLU A 165 1.78 -1.10 -20.11
C GLU A 165 2.41 -1.72 -18.86
N ALA A 166 2.10 -2.98 -18.56
CA ALA A 166 2.66 -3.68 -17.41
C ALA A 166 4.19 -3.77 -17.46
N LEU A 167 4.78 -4.10 -18.61
CA LEU A 167 6.24 -4.14 -18.77
C LEU A 167 6.89 -2.77 -18.59
N ARG A 168 6.24 -1.72 -19.07
CA ARG A 168 6.70 -0.34 -18.89
C ARG A 168 6.69 0.06 -17.42
N GLU A 169 5.59 -0.17 -16.72
CA GLU A 169 5.46 0.17 -15.28
C GLU A 169 6.47 -0.59 -14.42
N VAL A 170 6.69 -1.89 -14.69
CA VAL A 170 7.75 -2.66 -14.02
C VAL A 170 9.11 -2.01 -14.21
N ALA A 171 9.45 -1.60 -15.45
CA ALA A 171 10.74 -0.97 -15.74
C ALA A 171 10.89 0.39 -15.03
N LEU A 172 9.82 1.17 -14.93
CA LEU A 172 9.81 2.44 -14.22
C LEU A 172 9.99 2.24 -12.72
N ASP A 173 9.21 1.35 -12.09
CA ASP A 173 9.29 1.09 -10.66
C ASP A 173 10.66 0.53 -10.22
N ILE A 174 11.29 -0.33 -11.05
CA ILE A 174 12.66 -0.79 -10.81
C ILE A 174 13.64 0.39 -10.86
N LYS A 175 13.52 1.26 -11.85
CA LYS A 175 14.37 2.46 -11.98
C LYS A 175 14.17 3.44 -10.82
N GLU A 176 12.97 3.51 -10.27
CA GLU A 176 12.60 4.32 -9.11
C GLU A 176 13.10 3.74 -7.79
N GLY A 177 13.56 2.49 -7.76
CA GLY A 177 14.16 1.86 -6.59
C GLY A 177 13.29 0.85 -5.88
N ALA A 178 12.37 0.19 -6.59
CA ALA A 178 11.70 -1.00 -6.07
C ALA A 178 12.69 -2.15 -5.90
N ASP A 179 12.69 -2.79 -4.74
CA ASP A 179 13.50 -3.99 -4.45
C ASP A 179 12.83 -5.27 -4.96
N MET A 180 11.51 -5.28 -4.98
CA MET A 180 10.68 -6.41 -5.40
C MET A 180 9.49 -5.91 -6.22
N ILE A 181 9.03 -6.76 -7.13
CA ILE A 181 7.90 -6.49 -8.03
C ILE A 181 6.78 -7.50 -7.80
N MET A 182 5.56 -7.01 -7.69
CA MET A 182 4.34 -7.80 -7.63
C MET A 182 3.55 -7.65 -8.93
N VAL A 183 3.17 -8.79 -9.51
CA VAL A 183 2.19 -8.87 -10.62
C VAL A 183 0.90 -9.44 -10.05
N LYS A 184 -0.19 -8.70 -10.16
CA LYS A 184 -1.48 -9.06 -9.56
C LYS A 184 -2.58 -9.10 -10.63
N PRO A 185 -3.21 -10.29 -10.84
CA PRO A 185 -4.21 -10.51 -11.90
C PRO A 185 -5.52 -9.79 -11.62
#